data_05d79ab1dd63f505fddf2755c773d1e1
#
_entry.id   05d79ab1dd63f505fddf2755c773d1e1
#
_cell.length_a   1.000
_cell.length_b   1.000
_cell.length_c   1.000
_cell.angle_alpha   90.00
_cell.angle_beta   90.00
_cell.angle_gamma   90.00
#
_symmetry.space_group_name_H-M   'P 1'
#
loop_
_entity.id
_entity.type
_entity.pdbx_description
1 polymer ?
#
loop_
_entity_poly.entity_id
_entity_poly.type
_entity_poly.pdbx_seq_one_letter_code
_entity_poly.pdbx_strand_id
1 'polypeptide(L)'
;MTNLELNDQQLGGGLSEVELVEEFLHEKYEFRNNVLSKQIEFRERSASENVAFRVLSCEAQNSIVINCLKELGDEVKGIKSLVNAIINSEQTCHFDPIVEYLNALPEWDGTDRIEALLGCIPGLSDKQKYWFAIWLRSAVAHWLHMDMLHGNECVPTFIGSQGCGKSTFCQRLLPPQFRRYYLDHINLGNKFDKEMAMTNNLIVNIDELDQIKASQQAELKQTLSKSKVNGRQIYGRVQSDRHRYASFVSTTNNLHPLQDLTGSRRYLCIRIPDGELIDNDTAIEYDLFYAQLVYELRQKNMRYWLTNEETLELQQANAPYYKVLSLDEMISNSIGKPESVENIEPISIKEVYGLIQKTFPEVRVNCRNMAILGKHLKTLGFDTRHTRLGTVYYVVPIQAA
;
A
#
# COMPACT_ATOMS: atom_id res chain seq x y z
N MET A 1 75.13 20.06 25.85
CA MET A 1 74.38 21.31 25.63
C MET A 1 74.13 21.37 24.14
N THR A 2 72.94 20.98 23.69
CA THR A 2 72.52 21.10 22.31
C THR A 2 71.06 21.59 22.34
N ASN A 3 70.91 22.86 21.95
CA ASN A 3 69.64 23.54 21.80
C ASN A 3 68.79 22.86 20.72
N LEU A 4 67.65 22.32 21.07
CA LEU A 4 66.56 22.04 20.16
C LEU A 4 65.71 23.31 20.01
N GLU A 5 65.93 24.02 18.94
CA GLU A 5 65.03 25.05 18.45
C GLU A 5 63.76 24.38 17.97
N LEU A 6 62.66 24.56 18.69
CA LEU A 6 61.34 24.24 18.24
C LEU A 6 60.95 25.27 17.19
N ASN A 7 60.84 24.84 15.95
CA ASN A 7 60.28 25.60 14.85
C ASN A 7 58.77 25.78 15.10
N ASP A 8 58.36 26.91 15.58
CA ASP A 8 56.98 27.41 15.52
C ASP A 8 56.63 27.71 14.04
N GLN A 9 56.26 26.69 13.28
CA GLN A 9 55.49 26.94 12.06
C GLN A 9 54.06 27.30 12.49
N GLN A 10 53.79 28.58 12.45
CA GLN A 10 52.45 29.15 12.44
C GLN A 10 51.61 28.40 11.38
N LEU A 11 50.63 27.65 11.84
CA LEU A 11 49.50 27.20 11.06
C LEU A 11 48.70 28.43 10.63
N GLY A 12 49.07 29.05 9.52
CA GLY A 12 48.20 29.93 8.76
C GLY A 12 47.13 29.06 8.09
N GLY A 13 46.09 28.71 8.82
CA GLY A 13 45.00 27.87 8.31
C GLY A 13 44.06 28.71 7.44
N GLY A 14 44.34 28.79 6.15
CA GLY A 14 43.28 29.05 5.16
C GLY A 14 42.32 27.87 5.14
N LEU A 15 41.05 28.14 4.92
CA LEU A 15 40.02 27.10 4.76
C LEU A 15 40.40 26.15 3.61
N SER A 16 40.15 24.87 3.76
CA SER A 16 40.31 23.89 2.68
C SER A 16 39.27 24.15 1.56
N GLU A 17 39.55 23.66 0.34
CA GLU A 17 38.61 23.76 -0.78
C GLU A 17 37.20 23.21 -0.44
N VAL A 18 37.12 22.19 0.41
CA VAL A 18 35.84 21.61 0.90
C VAL A 18 35.15 22.61 1.83
N GLU A 19 35.84 23.16 2.82
CA GLU A 19 35.28 24.13 3.77
C GLU A 19 34.77 25.38 3.08
N LEU A 20 35.46 25.90 2.07
CA LEU A 20 34.99 27.04 1.27
C LEU A 20 33.67 26.74 0.56
N VAL A 21 33.53 25.56 -0.02
CA VAL A 21 32.26 25.14 -0.69
C VAL A 21 31.17 24.92 0.34
N GLU A 22 31.48 24.33 1.50
CA GLU A 22 30.52 24.15 2.61
C GLU A 22 29.98 25.46 3.10
N GLU A 23 30.88 26.44 3.38
CA GLU A 23 30.48 27.80 3.81
C GLU A 23 29.57 28.46 2.77
N PHE A 24 29.97 28.45 1.47
CA PHE A 24 29.14 28.98 0.39
C PHE A 24 27.73 28.35 0.37
N LEU A 25 27.66 27.01 0.47
CA LEU A 25 26.38 26.29 0.44
C LEU A 25 25.55 26.60 1.67
N HIS A 26 26.15 26.62 2.86
CA HIS A 26 25.46 26.93 4.13
C HIS A 26 25.00 28.39 4.24
N GLU A 27 25.75 29.33 3.67
CA GLU A 27 25.35 30.74 3.66
C GLU A 27 24.15 30.99 2.77
N LYS A 28 24.10 30.37 1.58
CA LYS A 28 23.12 30.72 0.54
C LYS A 28 21.96 29.76 0.46
N TYR A 29 22.11 28.53 0.90
CA TYR A 29 21.12 27.48 0.72
C TYR A 29 20.89 26.69 2.01
N GLU A 30 19.73 26.08 2.09
CA GLU A 30 19.41 25.09 3.10
C GLU A 30 18.94 23.83 2.37
N PHE A 31 19.49 22.67 2.75
CA PHE A 31 19.20 21.38 2.15
C PHE A 31 18.61 20.44 3.18
N ARG A 32 17.70 19.57 2.73
CA ARG A 32 17.18 18.46 3.50
C ARG A 32 16.92 17.25 2.62
N ASN A 33 17.12 16.07 3.17
CA ASN A 33 16.81 14.80 2.52
C ASN A 33 15.42 14.33 2.95
N ASN A 34 14.44 14.45 2.09
CA ASN A 34 13.09 13.99 2.36
C ASN A 34 13.07 12.45 2.32
N VAL A 35 12.94 11.83 3.51
CA VAL A 35 13.03 10.38 3.68
C VAL A 35 11.86 9.62 3.05
N LEU A 36 10.74 10.28 2.78
CA LEU A 36 9.57 9.68 2.14
C LEU A 36 9.68 9.71 0.62
N SER A 37 9.95 10.87 0.01
CA SER A 37 10.14 10.98 -1.44
C SER A 37 11.50 10.48 -1.93
N LYS A 38 12.47 10.29 -1.05
CA LYS A 38 13.88 9.98 -1.35
C LYS A 38 14.56 11.04 -2.23
N GLN A 39 14.14 12.29 -2.09
CA GLN A 39 14.65 13.43 -2.86
C GLN A 39 15.29 14.45 -1.93
N ILE A 40 16.34 15.08 -2.41
CA ILE A 40 16.87 16.28 -1.76
C ILE A 40 15.93 17.44 -2.07
N GLU A 41 15.53 18.15 -1.05
CA GLU A 41 14.82 19.43 -1.12
C GLU A 41 15.74 20.54 -0.67
N PHE A 42 15.58 21.73 -1.26
CA PHE A 42 16.37 22.90 -0.90
C PHE A 42 15.55 24.17 -0.92
N ARG A 43 16.04 25.17 -0.24
CA ARG A 43 15.59 26.57 -0.34
C ARG A 43 16.77 27.51 -0.34
N GLU A 44 16.60 28.68 -0.92
CA GLU A 44 17.57 29.76 -0.80
C GLU A 44 17.38 30.46 0.53
N ARG A 45 18.47 30.71 1.25
CA ARG A 45 18.45 31.53 2.45
C ARG A 45 18.27 32.99 2.04
N SER A 46 17.11 33.52 2.26
CA SER A 46 16.78 34.90 1.97
C SER A 46 16.43 35.63 3.27
N ALA A 47 16.50 36.94 3.26
CA ALA A 47 16.10 37.80 4.39
C ALA A 47 14.59 37.64 4.76
N SER A 48 13.78 37.05 3.89
CA SER A 48 12.38 36.69 4.16
C SER A 48 12.32 35.23 4.59
N GLU A 49 11.90 34.96 5.84
CA GLU A 49 11.83 33.64 6.46
C GLU A 49 10.86 32.63 5.77
N ASN A 50 10.16 32.99 4.71
CA ASN A 50 9.06 32.21 4.11
C ASN A 50 9.35 31.58 2.75
N VAL A 51 10.61 31.28 2.42
CA VAL A 51 10.89 30.54 1.19
C VAL A 51 10.60 29.05 1.39
N ALA A 52 9.63 28.50 0.66
CA ALA A 52 9.30 27.09 0.73
C ALA A 52 10.41 26.20 0.14
N PHE A 53 10.64 25.05 0.78
CA PHE A 53 11.51 24.03 0.21
C PHE A 53 10.93 23.49 -1.12
N ARG A 54 11.79 23.29 -2.10
CA ARG A 54 11.47 22.69 -3.40
C ARG A 54 12.44 21.55 -3.72
N VAL A 55 12.01 20.62 -4.55
CA VAL A 55 12.84 19.49 -4.96
C VAL A 55 14.08 20.04 -5.72
N LEU A 56 15.26 19.51 -5.39
CA LEU A 56 16.49 19.79 -6.09
C LEU A 56 16.51 19.07 -7.45
N SER A 57 16.01 19.75 -8.49
CA SER A 57 16.11 19.24 -9.86
C SER A 57 17.55 19.33 -10.38
N CYS A 58 17.84 18.63 -11.49
CA CYS A 58 19.15 18.73 -12.15
C CYS A 58 19.48 20.17 -12.56
N GLU A 59 18.48 20.93 -13.03
CA GLU A 59 18.64 22.34 -13.43
C GLU A 59 18.96 23.23 -12.23
N ALA A 60 18.24 23.02 -11.11
CA ALA A 60 18.50 23.75 -9.87
C ALA A 60 19.91 23.45 -9.34
N GLN A 61 20.32 22.17 -9.35
CA GLN A 61 21.65 21.77 -8.92
C GLN A 61 22.75 22.38 -9.81
N ASN A 62 22.55 22.40 -11.13
CA ASN A 62 23.48 23.06 -12.04
C ASN A 62 23.55 24.57 -11.78
N SER A 63 22.44 25.22 -11.45
CA SER A 63 22.42 26.64 -11.08
C SER A 63 23.21 26.92 -9.83
N ILE A 64 23.10 26.06 -8.80
CA ILE A 64 23.91 26.16 -7.57
C ILE A 64 25.40 26.00 -7.89
N VAL A 65 25.76 25.02 -8.71
CA VAL A 65 27.15 24.81 -9.15
C VAL A 65 27.69 26.04 -9.90
N ILE A 66 26.89 26.63 -10.80
CA ILE A 66 27.28 27.86 -11.54
C ILE A 66 27.47 29.04 -10.59
N ASN A 67 26.62 29.21 -9.59
CA ASN A 67 26.74 30.27 -8.58
C ASN A 67 28.01 30.09 -7.74
N CYS A 68 28.30 28.86 -7.33
CA CYS A 68 29.54 28.53 -6.63
C CYS A 68 30.79 28.77 -7.49
N LEU A 69 30.76 28.41 -8.79
CA LEU A 69 31.84 28.68 -9.73
C LEU A 69 32.10 30.17 -9.92
N LYS A 70 31.07 31.01 -9.93
CA LYS A 70 31.21 32.47 -10.07
C LYS A 70 31.90 33.11 -8.85
N GLU A 71 31.69 32.52 -7.69
CA GLU A 71 32.20 33.10 -6.44
C GLU A 71 33.55 32.48 -6.03
N LEU A 72 33.73 31.18 -6.18
CA LEU A 72 34.90 30.43 -5.71
C LEU A 72 35.75 29.79 -6.84
N GLY A 73 35.42 30.05 -8.09
CA GLY A 73 36.05 29.35 -9.22
C GLY A 73 37.53 29.55 -9.39
N ASP A 74 38.08 30.64 -8.88
CA ASP A 74 39.51 30.92 -8.90
C ASP A 74 40.28 30.27 -7.74
N GLU A 75 39.57 29.87 -6.67
CA GLU A 75 40.16 29.34 -5.42
C GLU A 75 39.98 27.82 -5.27
N VAL A 76 38.94 27.27 -5.90
CA VAL A 76 38.51 25.86 -5.70
C VAL A 76 38.49 25.10 -6.99
N LYS A 77 39.07 23.89 -7.01
CA LYS A 77 39.03 22.97 -8.13
C LYS A 77 37.95 21.91 -7.92
N GLY A 78 37.31 21.47 -9.01
CA GLY A 78 36.37 20.38 -8.94
C GLY A 78 35.03 20.70 -8.23
N ILE A 79 34.62 21.97 -8.19
CA ILE A 79 33.43 22.47 -7.50
C ILE A 79 32.19 21.60 -7.72
N LYS A 80 31.92 21.15 -8.96
CA LYS A 80 30.77 20.28 -9.25
C LYS A 80 30.78 19.00 -8.43
N SER A 81 31.96 18.38 -8.29
CA SER A 81 32.10 17.14 -7.50
C SER A 81 31.94 17.37 -6.03
N LEU A 82 32.49 18.49 -5.51
CA LEU A 82 32.39 18.89 -4.10
C LEU A 82 30.94 19.22 -3.74
N VAL A 83 30.27 20.05 -4.52
CA VAL A 83 28.86 20.40 -4.31
C VAL A 83 27.99 19.12 -4.28
N ASN A 84 28.23 18.19 -5.23
CA ASN A 84 27.49 16.92 -5.24
C ASN A 84 27.79 16.06 -4.02
N ALA A 85 29.05 15.98 -3.59
CA ALA A 85 29.45 15.19 -2.42
C ALA A 85 28.83 15.74 -1.14
N ILE A 86 28.89 17.05 -0.93
CA ILE A 86 28.36 17.72 0.27
C ILE A 86 26.84 17.55 0.34
N ILE A 87 26.11 17.87 -0.73
CA ILE A 87 24.64 17.81 -0.74
C ILE A 87 24.12 16.36 -0.54
N ASN A 88 24.85 15.36 -1.03
CA ASN A 88 24.48 13.95 -0.89
C ASN A 88 25.18 13.24 0.28
N SER A 89 25.82 13.98 1.16
CA SER A 89 26.47 13.42 2.38
C SER A 89 25.46 13.26 3.51
N GLU A 90 25.87 12.58 4.57
CA GLU A 90 25.12 12.46 5.83
C GLU A 90 24.97 13.80 6.58
N GLN A 91 25.70 14.85 6.19
CA GLN A 91 25.54 16.20 6.72
C GLN A 91 24.22 16.83 6.32
N THR A 92 23.61 16.42 5.19
CA THR A 92 22.28 16.87 4.79
C THR A 92 21.23 16.29 5.73
N CYS A 93 20.52 17.17 6.45
CA CYS A 93 19.54 16.79 7.46
C CYS A 93 18.45 15.90 6.88
N HIS A 94 18.17 14.80 7.55
CA HIS A 94 17.02 13.95 7.22
C HIS A 94 15.73 14.62 7.67
N PHE A 95 14.75 14.68 6.78
CA PHE A 95 13.45 15.29 6.99
C PHE A 95 12.33 14.28 6.72
N ASP A 96 11.55 13.98 7.74
CA ASP A 96 10.36 13.16 7.61
C ASP A 96 9.12 14.06 7.64
N PRO A 97 8.51 14.34 6.47
CA PRO A 97 7.43 15.32 6.36
C PRO A 97 6.18 14.94 7.16
N ILE A 98 5.87 13.64 7.26
CA ILE A 98 4.68 13.20 7.98
C ILE A 98 4.92 13.17 9.48
N VAL A 99 6.10 12.76 9.94
CA VAL A 99 6.45 12.77 11.36
C VAL A 99 6.49 14.20 11.90
N GLU A 100 7.09 15.14 11.17
CA GLU A 100 7.11 16.53 11.58
C GLU A 100 5.72 17.15 11.63
N TYR A 101 4.89 16.88 10.62
CA TYR A 101 3.51 17.33 10.63
C TYR A 101 2.74 16.78 11.85
N LEU A 102 2.81 15.48 12.10
CA LEU A 102 2.09 14.85 13.22
C LEU A 102 2.60 15.32 14.60
N ASN A 103 3.87 15.69 14.70
CA ASN A 103 4.42 16.24 15.94
C ASN A 103 4.12 17.73 16.16
N ALA A 104 3.79 18.47 15.11
CA ALA A 104 3.44 19.90 15.16
C ALA A 104 1.92 20.14 15.30
N LEU A 105 1.11 19.10 15.37
CA LEU A 105 -0.35 19.22 15.49
C LEU A 105 -0.76 19.90 16.80
N PRO A 106 -1.88 20.65 16.80
CA PRO A 106 -2.47 21.19 18.03
C PRO A 106 -2.93 20.07 18.97
N GLU A 107 -3.20 20.41 20.22
CA GLU A 107 -3.87 19.49 21.13
C GLU A 107 -5.27 19.17 20.63
N TRP A 108 -5.71 17.91 20.80
CA TRP A 108 -7.06 17.50 20.47
C TRP A 108 -8.09 18.17 21.39
N ASP A 109 -9.09 18.77 20.80
CA ASP A 109 -10.15 19.53 21.49
C ASP A 109 -11.29 18.65 22.06
N GLY A 110 -11.22 17.33 21.94
CA GLY A 110 -12.21 16.38 22.42
C GLY A 110 -13.35 16.07 21.43
N THR A 111 -13.39 16.74 20.27
CA THR A 111 -14.41 16.49 19.25
C THR A 111 -14.08 15.26 18.41
N ASP A 112 -15.05 14.37 18.22
CA ASP A 112 -14.86 13.12 17.43
C ASP A 112 -14.96 13.40 15.93
N ARG A 113 -13.82 13.64 15.30
CA ARG A 113 -13.70 13.86 13.85
C ARG A 113 -13.56 12.58 13.06
N ILE A 114 -13.21 11.47 13.72
CA ILE A 114 -13.20 10.14 13.09
C ILE A 114 -14.63 9.74 12.76
N GLU A 115 -15.55 9.87 13.72
CA GLU A 115 -16.98 9.60 13.48
C GLU A 115 -17.56 10.53 12.40
N ALA A 116 -17.20 11.81 12.41
CA ALA A 116 -17.63 12.77 11.38
C ALA A 116 -17.15 12.36 9.97
N LEU A 117 -15.87 11.97 9.83
CA LEU A 117 -15.31 11.47 8.56
C LEU A 117 -16.01 10.19 8.08
N LEU A 118 -16.20 9.23 8.99
CA LEU A 118 -16.84 7.96 8.65
C LEU A 118 -18.34 8.13 8.38
N GLY A 119 -18.97 9.14 8.95
CA GLY A 119 -20.34 9.54 8.65
C GLY A 119 -20.56 10.02 7.22
N CYS A 120 -19.51 10.44 6.50
CA CYS A 120 -19.56 10.77 5.08
C CYS A 120 -19.79 9.55 4.17
N ILE A 121 -19.63 8.32 4.69
CA ILE A 121 -19.78 7.08 3.93
C ILE A 121 -21.17 6.50 4.16
N PRO A 122 -22.07 6.50 3.18
CA PRO A 122 -23.41 5.95 3.34
C PRO A 122 -23.37 4.43 3.55
N GLY A 123 -24.31 3.94 4.37
CA GLY A 123 -24.48 2.50 4.63
C GLY A 123 -23.42 1.86 5.54
N LEU A 124 -22.51 2.65 6.11
CA LEU A 124 -21.47 2.14 7.00
C LEU A 124 -22.06 1.79 8.37
N SER A 125 -21.93 0.52 8.78
CA SER A 125 -22.38 0.06 10.10
C SER A 125 -21.41 0.49 11.20
N ASP A 126 -21.89 0.57 12.46
CA ASP A 126 -21.04 0.93 13.62
C ASP A 126 -19.83 0.02 13.76
N LYS A 127 -19.97 -1.28 13.43
CA LYS A 127 -18.89 -2.24 13.47
C LYS A 127 -17.83 -1.98 12.41
N GLN A 128 -18.26 -1.61 11.20
CA GLN A 128 -17.33 -1.19 10.12
C GLN A 128 -16.64 0.13 10.47
N LYS A 129 -17.35 1.09 11.07
CA LYS A 129 -16.74 2.34 11.59
C LYS A 129 -15.65 2.03 12.61
N TYR A 130 -15.93 1.14 13.56
CA TYR A 130 -14.97 0.71 14.57
C TYR A 130 -13.69 0.09 13.95
N TRP A 131 -13.84 -0.83 13.00
CA TRP A 131 -12.70 -1.44 12.30
C TRP A 131 -11.92 -0.43 11.44
N PHE A 132 -12.65 0.49 10.81
CA PHE A 132 -12.00 1.54 10.02
C PHE A 132 -11.22 2.51 10.92
N ALA A 133 -11.73 2.87 12.08
CA ALA A 133 -10.99 3.66 13.06
C ALA A 133 -9.71 2.96 13.53
N ILE A 134 -9.71 1.62 13.70
CA ILE A 134 -8.51 0.83 13.97
C ILE A 134 -7.52 0.96 12.80
N TRP A 135 -7.99 0.86 11.56
CA TRP A 135 -7.15 1.02 10.37
C TRP A 135 -6.52 2.41 10.29
N LEU A 136 -7.26 3.48 10.59
CA LEU A 136 -6.75 4.85 10.65
C LEU A 136 -5.66 4.99 11.71
N ARG A 137 -5.88 4.47 12.91
CA ARG A 137 -4.86 4.44 13.97
C ARG A 137 -3.62 3.66 13.55
N SER A 138 -3.81 2.51 12.90
CA SER A 138 -2.69 1.71 12.38
C SER A 138 -1.87 2.48 11.35
N ALA A 139 -2.51 3.21 10.44
CA ALA A 139 -1.81 4.05 9.47
C ALA A 139 -0.95 5.11 10.16
N VAL A 140 -1.52 5.85 11.12
CA VAL A 140 -0.79 6.88 11.87
C VAL A 140 0.30 6.28 12.76
N ALA A 141 0.09 5.10 13.37
CA ALA A 141 1.11 4.40 14.15
C ALA A 141 2.33 4.03 13.28
N HIS A 142 2.10 3.58 12.04
CA HIS A 142 3.18 3.35 11.08
C HIS A 142 3.90 4.64 10.70
N TRP A 143 3.17 5.72 10.42
CA TRP A 143 3.79 7.01 10.08
C TRP A 143 4.63 7.57 11.22
N LEU A 144 4.24 7.33 12.47
CA LEU A 144 4.99 7.73 13.67
C LEU A 144 6.11 6.75 14.07
N HIS A 145 6.37 5.71 13.29
CA HIS A 145 7.34 4.65 13.59
C HIS A 145 7.07 3.92 14.93
N MET A 146 5.81 3.89 15.38
CA MET A 146 5.43 3.25 16.64
C MET A 146 5.37 1.72 16.53
N ASP A 147 5.17 1.19 15.33
CA ASP A 147 5.10 -0.25 15.09
C ASP A 147 6.08 -0.70 14.02
N MET A 148 6.95 -1.64 14.39
CA MET A 148 7.91 -2.31 13.51
C MET A 148 7.63 -3.83 13.41
N LEU A 149 6.65 -4.34 14.16
CA LEU A 149 6.36 -5.78 14.28
C LEU A 149 5.14 -6.19 13.45
N HIS A 150 4.12 -5.32 13.39
CA HIS A 150 2.86 -5.60 12.70
C HIS A 150 2.75 -4.75 11.44
N GLY A 151 2.23 -5.32 10.36
CA GLY A 151 1.82 -4.55 9.19
C GLY A 151 0.36 -4.08 9.38
N ASN A 152 -0.02 -2.93 8.79
CA ASN A 152 -1.44 -2.61 8.63
C ASN A 152 -2.00 -3.53 7.53
N GLU A 153 -2.41 -4.75 7.94
CA GLU A 153 -2.88 -5.79 7.00
C GLU A 153 -4.29 -5.56 6.50
N CYS A 154 -5.10 -4.79 7.26
CA CYS A 154 -6.47 -4.48 6.90
C CYS A 154 -6.51 -3.51 5.71
N VAL A 155 -7.45 -3.75 4.78
CA VAL A 155 -7.64 -2.95 3.57
C VAL A 155 -9.12 -2.55 3.48
N PRO A 156 -9.48 -1.32 3.86
CA PRO A 156 -10.81 -0.78 3.56
C PRO A 156 -11.06 -0.85 2.05
N THR A 157 -12.09 -1.61 1.68
CA THR A 157 -12.42 -1.93 0.29
C THR A 157 -13.78 -1.36 -0.05
N PHE A 158 -13.79 -0.28 -0.83
CA PHE A 158 -14.99 0.42 -1.23
C PHE A 158 -15.61 -0.22 -2.47
N ILE A 159 -16.82 -0.72 -2.31
CA ILE A 159 -17.59 -1.45 -3.34
C ILE A 159 -18.81 -0.61 -3.71
N GLY A 160 -18.99 -0.29 -4.99
CA GLY A 160 -20.15 0.49 -5.44
C GLY A 160 -20.03 0.93 -6.88
N SER A 161 -21.10 1.54 -7.41
CA SER A 161 -21.16 1.99 -8.79
C SER A 161 -20.04 2.97 -9.17
N GLN A 162 -19.74 3.06 -10.45
CA GLN A 162 -18.81 4.07 -10.96
C GLN A 162 -19.36 5.47 -10.67
N GLY A 163 -18.47 6.39 -10.25
CA GLY A 163 -18.83 7.77 -9.95
C GLY A 163 -19.39 8.02 -8.57
N CYS A 164 -19.57 7.02 -7.69
CA CYS A 164 -20.08 7.25 -6.32
C CYS A 164 -19.04 7.85 -5.34
N GLY A 165 -17.89 8.33 -5.82
CA GLY A 165 -16.93 9.10 -5.01
C GLY A 165 -15.86 8.30 -4.27
N LYS A 166 -15.71 6.99 -4.51
CA LYS A 166 -14.77 6.10 -3.81
C LYS A 166 -13.31 6.57 -3.85
N SER A 167 -12.75 6.73 -5.05
CA SER A 167 -11.33 7.11 -5.22
C SER A 167 -11.07 8.52 -4.70
N THR A 168 -12.02 9.44 -4.87
CA THR A 168 -11.95 10.80 -4.30
C THR A 168 -11.88 10.74 -2.78
N PHE A 169 -12.73 9.94 -2.13
CA PHE A 169 -12.72 9.77 -0.68
C PHE A 169 -11.38 9.19 -0.19
N CYS A 170 -10.88 8.14 -0.84
CA CYS A 170 -9.60 7.53 -0.47
C CYS A 170 -8.44 8.55 -0.54
N GLN A 171 -8.42 9.40 -1.57
CA GLN A 171 -7.40 10.45 -1.72
C GLN A 171 -7.55 11.55 -0.66
N ARG A 172 -8.81 11.87 -0.28
CA ARG A 172 -9.13 12.86 0.77
C ARG A 172 -8.79 12.40 2.19
N LEU A 173 -8.44 11.15 2.41
CA LEU A 173 -7.89 10.71 3.70
C LEU A 173 -6.58 11.45 4.02
N LEU A 174 -5.83 11.89 3.01
CA LEU A 174 -4.62 12.69 3.19
C LEU A 174 -4.88 14.19 3.06
N PRO A 175 -4.25 15.02 3.93
CA PRO A 175 -4.22 16.46 3.77
C PRO A 175 -3.68 16.87 2.39
N PRO A 176 -4.10 18.01 1.82
CA PRO A 176 -3.69 18.43 0.47
C PRO A 176 -2.19 18.39 0.22
N GLN A 177 -1.36 18.81 1.20
CA GLN A 177 0.10 18.82 1.09
C GLN A 177 0.72 17.41 1.02
N PHE A 178 0.02 16.36 1.47
CA PHE A 178 0.48 14.98 1.47
C PHE A 178 -0.15 14.12 0.37
N ARG A 179 -1.07 14.65 -0.44
CA ARG A 179 -1.70 13.89 -1.54
C ARG A 179 -0.70 13.42 -2.59
N ARG A 180 0.46 14.05 -2.70
CA ARG A 180 1.58 13.56 -3.53
C ARG A 180 2.12 12.19 -3.09
N TYR A 181 1.81 11.75 -1.87
CA TYR A 181 2.17 10.44 -1.31
C TYR A 181 0.98 9.46 -1.32
N TYR A 182 -0.03 9.76 -2.09
CA TYR A 182 -1.09 8.83 -2.44
C TYR A 182 -0.77 8.18 -3.78
N LEU A 183 -0.79 6.85 -3.83
CA LEU A 183 -0.58 6.09 -5.06
C LEU A 183 -1.91 5.50 -5.52
N ASP A 184 -2.38 5.89 -6.71
CA ASP A 184 -3.68 5.46 -7.26
C ASP A 184 -3.70 3.98 -7.65
N HIS A 185 -2.56 3.44 -8.10
CA HIS A 185 -2.47 2.07 -8.60
C HIS A 185 -1.11 1.46 -8.29
N ILE A 186 -1.09 0.23 -7.75
CA ILE A 186 0.12 -0.52 -7.46
C ILE A 186 0.44 -1.53 -8.55
N ASN A 187 1.68 -1.53 -9.06
CA ASN A 187 2.18 -2.56 -9.96
C ASN A 187 2.68 -3.77 -9.16
N LEU A 188 1.84 -4.81 -9.06
CA LEU A 188 2.19 -6.05 -8.36
C LEU A 188 3.18 -6.94 -9.14
N GLY A 189 3.34 -6.71 -10.44
CA GLY A 189 4.25 -7.50 -11.29
C GLY A 189 5.73 -7.18 -11.12
N ASN A 190 6.06 -6.02 -10.53
CA ASN A 190 7.43 -5.56 -10.35
C ASN A 190 7.79 -5.46 -8.86
N LYS A 191 8.85 -6.15 -8.45
CA LYS A 191 9.31 -6.14 -7.05
C LYS A 191 9.70 -4.73 -6.58
N PHE A 192 10.43 -3.97 -7.39
CA PHE A 192 10.89 -2.63 -7.02
C PHE A 192 9.74 -1.65 -6.90
N ASP A 193 8.76 -1.69 -7.81
CA ASP A 193 7.58 -0.82 -7.76
C ASP A 193 6.77 -1.07 -6.48
N LYS A 194 6.62 -2.35 -6.07
CA LYS A 194 5.97 -2.71 -4.79
C LYS A 194 6.72 -2.19 -3.59
N GLU A 195 8.05 -2.34 -3.58
CA GLU A 195 8.87 -1.85 -2.49
C GLU A 195 8.82 -0.32 -2.38
N MET A 196 8.88 0.37 -3.52
CA MET A 196 8.70 1.83 -3.58
C MET A 196 7.28 2.24 -3.15
N ALA A 197 6.24 1.53 -3.59
CA ALA A 197 4.88 1.79 -3.15
C ALA A 197 4.77 1.78 -1.62
N MET A 198 5.39 0.80 -0.96
CA MET A 198 5.34 0.67 0.50
C MET A 198 6.19 1.70 1.26
N THR A 199 7.31 2.15 0.69
CA THR A 199 8.27 3.01 1.39
C THR A 199 8.16 4.50 1.08
N ASN A 200 7.54 4.85 -0.06
CA ASN A 200 7.51 6.22 -0.56
C ASN A 200 6.10 6.83 -0.58
N ASN A 201 5.09 6.07 -0.14
CA ASN A 201 3.71 6.52 -0.10
C ASN A 201 3.09 6.31 1.28
N LEU A 202 2.12 7.13 1.64
CA LEU A 202 1.36 7.04 2.88
C LEU A 202 0.12 6.16 2.72
N ILE A 203 -0.56 6.29 1.59
CA ILE A 203 -1.70 5.47 1.21
C ILE A 203 -1.51 4.96 -0.22
N VAL A 204 -1.79 3.68 -0.41
CA VAL A 204 -1.75 3.01 -1.72
C VAL A 204 -3.12 2.43 -2.02
N ASN A 205 -3.70 2.82 -3.15
CA ASN A 205 -4.95 2.26 -3.62
C ASN A 205 -4.70 1.00 -4.46
N ILE A 206 -5.44 -0.04 -4.15
CA ILE A 206 -5.57 -1.24 -4.99
C ILE A 206 -6.83 -1.02 -5.82
N ASP A 207 -6.68 -0.36 -6.95
CA ASP A 207 -7.80 -0.12 -7.84
C ASP A 207 -8.20 -1.41 -8.57
N GLU A 208 -9.51 -1.60 -8.77
CA GLU A 208 -10.07 -2.80 -9.42
C GLU A 208 -9.56 -4.12 -8.79
N LEU A 209 -9.75 -4.28 -7.47
CA LEU A 209 -9.29 -5.46 -6.71
C LEU A 209 -9.62 -6.81 -7.39
N ASP A 210 -10.76 -6.89 -8.06
CA ASP A 210 -11.24 -8.06 -8.78
C ASP A 210 -10.47 -8.38 -10.07
N GLN A 211 -9.67 -7.44 -10.60
CA GLN A 211 -8.81 -7.64 -11.76
C GLN A 211 -7.46 -8.30 -11.40
N ILE A 212 -7.14 -8.40 -10.11
CA ILE A 212 -5.89 -9.03 -9.66
C ILE A 212 -5.94 -10.52 -9.96
N LYS A 213 -5.02 -10.98 -10.81
CA LYS A 213 -4.92 -12.39 -11.23
C LYS A 213 -4.67 -13.31 -10.04
N ALA A 214 -5.17 -14.54 -10.09
CA ALA A 214 -4.98 -15.55 -9.04
C ALA A 214 -3.48 -15.76 -8.70
N SER A 215 -2.57 -15.72 -9.71
CA SER A 215 -1.13 -15.82 -9.52
C SER A 215 -0.52 -14.66 -8.71
N GLN A 216 -1.17 -13.50 -8.67
CA GLN A 216 -0.72 -12.30 -7.95
C GLN A 216 -1.32 -12.19 -6.54
N GLN A 217 -2.35 -12.99 -6.22
CA GLN A 217 -3.03 -12.97 -4.93
C GLN A 217 -2.09 -13.32 -3.76
N ALA A 218 -1.25 -14.34 -3.94
CA ALA A 218 -0.26 -14.74 -2.92
C ALA A 218 0.75 -13.61 -2.64
N GLU A 219 1.19 -12.93 -3.69
CA GLU A 219 2.13 -11.82 -3.60
C GLU A 219 1.50 -10.57 -2.96
N LEU A 220 0.24 -10.28 -3.29
CA LEU A 220 -0.52 -9.22 -2.62
C LEU A 220 -0.66 -9.49 -1.12
N LYS A 221 -1.05 -10.71 -0.73
CA LYS A 221 -1.12 -11.11 0.68
C LYS A 221 0.20 -10.89 1.41
N GLN A 222 1.31 -11.33 0.80
CA GLN A 222 2.63 -11.12 1.37
C GLN A 222 2.97 -9.64 1.50
N THR A 223 2.62 -8.81 0.51
CA THR A 223 2.84 -7.38 0.52
C THR A 223 2.06 -6.69 1.64
N LEU A 224 0.79 -7.05 1.82
CA LEU A 224 -0.08 -6.49 2.86
C LEU A 224 0.42 -6.83 4.27
N SER A 225 0.97 -8.03 4.48
CA SER A 225 1.42 -8.49 5.81
C SER A 225 2.83 -8.04 6.19
N LYS A 226 3.61 -7.44 5.28
CA LYS A 226 4.95 -6.96 5.62
C LYS A 226 4.88 -5.77 6.58
N SER A 227 5.59 -5.84 7.71
CA SER A 227 5.76 -4.72 8.63
C SER A 227 6.89 -3.76 8.19
N LYS A 228 7.85 -4.26 7.44
CA LYS A 228 9.00 -3.54 6.89
C LYS A 228 9.36 -4.05 5.50
N VAL A 229 10.13 -3.27 4.76
CA VAL A 229 10.63 -3.65 3.44
C VAL A 229 12.10 -3.99 3.55
N ASN A 230 12.41 -5.28 3.41
CA ASN A 230 13.79 -5.76 3.39
C ASN A 230 14.24 -5.97 1.95
N GLY A 231 15.25 -5.24 1.51
CA GLY A 231 15.76 -5.35 0.15
C GLY A 231 16.77 -4.27 -0.22
N ARG A 232 17.42 -4.46 -1.35
CA ARG A 232 18.36 -3.48 -1.91
C ARG A 232 17.60 -2.40 -2.64
N GLN A 233 17.92 -1.13 -2.40
CA GLN A 233 17.43 -0.01 -3.20
C GLN A 233 17.91 -0.13 -4.65
N ILE A 234 17.23 0.49 -5.61
CA ILE A 234 17.50 0.36 -7.05
C ILE A 234 18.98 0.59 -7.39
N TYR A 235 19.62 1.58 -6.76
CA TYR A 235 21.05 1.86 -6.95
C TYR A 235 21.89 1.58 -5.69
N GLY A 236 21.28 0.98 -4.66
CA GLY A 236 21.98 0.67 -3.42
C GLY A 236 22.92 -0.54 -3.57
N ARG A 237 24.06 -0.52 -2.87
CA ARG A 237 25.01 -1.64 -2.84
C ARG A 237 24.71 -2.63 -1.72
N VAL A 238 24.00 -2.19 -0.68
CA VAL A 238 23.75 -2.96 0.54
C VAL A 238 22.25 -3.20 0.71
N GLN A 239 21.90 -4.38 1.20
CA GLN A 239 20.55 -4.70 1.63
C GLN A 239 20.27 -4.03 2.98
N SER A 240 19.16 -3.35 3.11
CA SER A 240 18.76 -2.69 4.35
C SER A 240 17.28 -2.89 4.63
N ASP A 241 16.92 -2.85 5.90
CA ASP A 241 15.54 -2.75 6.33
C ASP A 241 15.08 -1.30 6.13
N ARG A 242 13.98 -1.14 5.41
CA ARG A 242 13.36 0.16 5.16
C ARG A 242 12.00 0.21 5.84
N HIS A 243 11.68 1.35 6.42
CA HIS A 243 10.40 1.57 7.06
C HIS A 243 9.26 1.51 6.03
N ARG A 244 8.16 0.84 6.38
CA ARG A 244 6.93 0.85 5.61
C ARG A 244 6.03 1.96 6.10
N TYR A 245 5.74 2.94 5.25
CA TYR A 245 4.75 3.99 5.52
C TYR A 245 3.36 3.62 5.03
N ALA A 246 3.27 2.89 3.92
CA ALA A 246 2.02 2.69 3.22
C ALA A 246 1.01 1.83 3.98
N SER A 247 -0.17 2.38 4.17
CA SER A 247 -1.41 1.64 4.41
C SER A 247 -2.19 1.51 3.11
N PHE A 248 -2.97 0.44 2.96
CA PHE A 248 -3.68 0.14 1.73
C PHE A 248 -5.17 0.42 1.86
N VAL A 249 -5.75 0.93 0.78
CA VAL A 249 -7.18 0.99 0.53
C VAL A 249 -7.48 0.29 -0.78
N SER A 250 -8.73 -0.02 -1.06
CA SER A 250 -9.11 -0.61 -2.34
C SER A 250 -10.43 -0.06 -2.84
N THR A 251 -10.57 0.02 -4.16
CA THR A 251 -11.79 0.43 -4.84
C THR A 251 -12.18 -0.60 -5.90
N THR A 252 -13.48 -0.86 -6.05
CA THR A 252 -14.00 -1.73 -7.09
C THR A 252 -15.46 -1.42 -7.41
N ASN A 253 -15.88 -1.72 -8.63
CA ASN A 253 -17.29 -1.66 -9.03
C ASN A 253 -17.96 -3.05 -8.96
N ASN A 254 -17.17 -4.10 -8.75
CA ASN A 254 -17.67 -5.45 -8.65
C ASN A 254 -18.25 -5.72 -7.26
N LEU A 255 -19.50 -6.20 -7.18
CA LEU A 255 -20.15 -6.52 -5.91
C LEU A 255 -19.53 -7.75 -5.20
N HIS A 256 -18.81 -8.58 -5.94
CA HIS A 256 -18.18 -9.81 -5.44
C HIS A 256 -16.68 -9.85 -5.76
N PRO A 257 -15.87 -8.94 -5.20
CA PRO A 257 -14.46 -8.78 -5.59
C PRO A 257 -13.54 -9.83 -4.96
N LEU A 258 -14.00 -10.54 -3.92
CA LEU A 258 -13.15 -11.47 -3.17
C LEU A 258 -13.11 -12.82 -3.84
N GLN A 259 -11.93 -13.23 -4.31
CA GLN A 259 -11.72 -14.52 -4.97
C GLN A 259 -11.16 -15.60 -4.03
N ASP A 260 -10.52 -15.18 -2.92
CA ASP A 260 -9.79 -16.05 -2.03
C ASP A 260 -10.39 -16.05 -0.61
N LEU A 261 -10.96 -17.19 -0.24
CA LEU A 261 -11.58 -17.40 1.06
C LEU A 261 -10.61 -17.22 2.24
N THR A 262 -9.35 -17.65 2.07
CA THR A 262 -8.36 -17.61 3.15
C THR A 262 -7.75 -16.23 3.35
N GLY A 263 -7.74 -15.40 2.30
CA GLY A 263 -7.18 -14.04 2.32
C GLY A 263 -8.16 -12.96 2.72
N SER A 264 -9.46 -13.27 2.72
CA SER A 264 -10.54 -12.29 2.92
C SER A 264 -10.54 -11.59 4.28
N ARG A 265 -9.93 -12.18 5.29
CA ARG A 265 -9.75 -11.57 6.62
C ARG A 265 -9.02 -10.23 6.60
N ARG A 266 -8.37 -9.88 5.48
CA ARG A 266 -7.65 -8.61 5.29
C ARG A 266 -8.52 -7.50 4.74
N TYR A 267 -9.68 -7.79 4.19
CA TYR A 267 -10.52 -6.80 3.53
C TYR A 267 -11.65 -6.34 4.43
N LEU A 268 -11.75 -5.04 4.67
CA LEU A 268 -12.92 -4.41 5.26
C LEU A 268 -13.83 -3.95 4.12
N CYS A 269 -14.74 -4.84 3.69
CA CYS A 269 -15.65 -4.55 2.60
C CYS A 269 -16.72 -3.54 3.03
N ILE A 270 -16.77 -2.41 2.31
CA ILE A 270 -17.70 -1.30 2.53
C ILE A 270 -18.51 -1.11 1.26
N ARG A 271 -19.77 -1.52 1.28
CA ARG A 271 -20.68 -1.33 0.15
C ARG A 271 -21.35 0.02 0.23
N ILE A 272 -21.18 0.81 -0.83
CA ILE A 272 -21.96 2.03 -1.03
C ILE A 272 -23.31 1.61 -1.63
N PRO A 273 -24.45 1.95 -1.02
CA PRO A 273 -25.76 1.60 -1.54
C PRO A 273 -25.98 2.17 -2.95
N ASP A 274 -26.79 1.45 -3.74
CA ASP A 274 -27.05 1.85 -5.11
C ASP A 274 -27.79 3.22 -5.15
N GLY A 275 -27.27 4.14 -5.94
CA GLY A 275 -27.79 5.50 -6.07
C GLY A 275 -27.30 6.48 -4.99
N GLU A 276 -26.56 6.04 -3.99
CA GLU A 276 -25.94 6.92 -3.00
C GLU A 276 -24.52 7.31 -3.38
N LEU A 277 -24.09 8.46 -2.88
CA LEU A 277 -22.76 9.02 -3.09
C LEU A 277 -22.05 9.19 -1.75
N ILE A 278 -20.74 8.94 -1.73
CA ILE A 278 -19.92 9.34 -0.60
C ILE A 278 -19.86 10.86 -0.55
N ASP A 279 -20.09 11.45 0.61
CA ASP A 279 -19.96 12.90 0.79
C ASP A 279 -18.48 13.29 0.73
N ASN A 280 -18.11 13.87 -0.39
CA ASN A 280 -16.77 14.38 -0.62
C ASN A 280 -16.68 15.91 -0.48
N ASP A 281 -17.78 16.60 -0.16
CA ASP A 281 -17.87 18.05 -0.07
C ASP A 281 -17.66 18.55 1.36
N THR A 282 -18.09 17.77 2.37
CA THR A 282 -17.84 18.12 3.77
C THR A 282 -16.35 18.31 4.04
N ALA A 283 -15.98 19.48 4.57
CA ALA A 283 -14.60 19.83 4.87
C ALA A 283 -14.03 18.95 5.98
N ILE A 284 -12.78 18.51 5.83
CA ILE A 284 -12.05 17.78 6.85
C ILE A 284 -11.07 18.75 7.54
N GLU A 285 -11.23 18.93 8.84
CA GLU A 285 -10.28 19.67 9.68
C GLU A 285 -9.06 18.79 9.98
N TYR A 286 -8.17 18.65 9.00
CA TYR A 286 -7.09 17.67 9.02
C TYR A 286 -6.21 17.74 10.27
N ASP A 287 -5.83 18.93 10.72
CA ASP A 287 -4.95 19.07 11.87
C ASP A 287 -5.60 18.52 13.15
N LEU A 288 -6.88 18.80 13.37
CA LEU A 288 -7.63 18.32 14.53
C LEU A 288 -8.05 16.83 14.37
N PHE A 289 -8.33 16.39 13.13
CA PHE A 289 -8.57 14.97 12.84
C PHE A 289 -7.33 14.11 13.17
N TYR A 290 -6.15 14.51 12.71
CA TYR A 290 -4.92 13.77 13.03
C TYR A 290 -4.49 13.98 14.48
N ALA A 291 -4.77 15.12 15.10
CA ALA A 291 -4.56 15.35 16.54
C ALA A 291 -5.35 14.35 17.38
N GLN A 292 -6.60 14.02 17.01
CA GLN A 292 -7.39 12.95 17.64
C GLN A 292 -6.67 11.60 17.55
N LEU A 293 -6.24 11.19 16.34
CA LEU A 293 -5.56 9.90 16.14
C LEU A 293 -4.25 9.80 16.93
N VAL A 294 -3.46 10.87 16.94
CA VAL A 294 -2.20 10.94 17.73
C VAL A 294 -2.50 10.87 19.23
N TYR A 295 -3.52 11.58 19.70
CA TYR A 295 -3.95 11.53 21.10
C TYR A 295 -4.42 10.12 21.50
N GLU A 296 -5.25 9.49 20.67
CA GLU A 296 -5.73 8.13 20.90
C GLU A 296 -4.57 7.12 20.99
N LEU A 297 -3.55 7.27 20.16
CA LEU A 297 -2.37 6.41 20.18
C LEU A 297 -1.45 6.68 21.36
N ARG A 298 -1.05 7.95 21.57
CA ARG A 298 0.01 8.31 22.52
C ARG A 298 -0.49 8.49 23.96
N GLN A 299 -1.70 9.03 24.14
CA GLN A 299 -2.23 9.35 25.47
C GLN A 299 -3.19 8.27 25.97
N LYS A 300 -4.08 7.79 25.10
CA LYS A 300 -5.03 6.74 25.49
C LYS A 300 -4.50 5.31 25.30
N ASN A 301 -3.37 5.14 24.64
CA ASN A 301 -2.80 3.83 24.31
C ASN A 301 -3.82 2.92 23.59
N MET A 302 -4.65 3.50 22.73
CA MET A 302 -5.68 2.74 22.01
C MET A 302 -5.02 1.79 21.01
N ARG A 303 -5.57 0.59 20.94
CA ARG A 303 -5.13 -0.45 20.02
C ARG A 303 -5.34 -0.03 18.56
N TYR A 304 -4.37 -0.38 17.73
CA TYR A 304 -4.34 -0.10 16.29
C TYR A 304 -4.21 -1.36 15.42
N TRP A 305 -4.55 -2.53 15.97
CA TRP A 305 -4.63 -3.80 15.23
C TRP A 305 -5.91 -4.53 15.58
N LEU A 306 -6.39 -5.41 14.70
CA LEU A 306 -7.53 -6.29 14.96
C LEU A 306 -7.09 -7.49 15.81
N THR A 307 -7.91 -7.93 16.75
CA THR A 307 -7.71 -9.20 17.44
C THR A 307 -8.03 -10.38 16.54
N ASN A 308 -7.70 -11.60 16.98
CA ASN A 308 -8.06 -12.81 16.24
C ASN A 308 -9.58 -12.96 16.09
N GLU A 309 -10.33 -12.64 17.16
CA GLU A 309 -11.79 -12.68 17.15
C GLU A 309 -12.37 -11.66 16.15
N GLU A 310 -11.90 -10.41 16.21
CA GLU A 310 -12.33 -9.36 15.27
C GLU A 310 -11.96 -9.69 13.82
N THR A 311 -10.82 -10.35 13.63
CA THR A 311 -10.40 -10.84 12.29
C THR A 311 -11.35 -11.91 11.76
N LEU A 312 -11.81 -12.82 12.60
CA LEU A 312 -12.81 -13.84 12.24
C LEU A 312 -14.16 -13.20 11.94
N GLU A 313 -14.58 -12.24 12.77
CA GLU A 313 -15.82 -11.49 12.55
C GLU A 313 -15.79 -10.70 11.24
N LEU A 314 -14.65 -10.06 10.93
CA LEU A 314 -14.43 -9.37 9.64
C LEU A 314 -14.53 -10.34 8.47
N GLN A 315 -13.92 -11.53 8.61
CA GLN A 315 -14.01 -12.57 7.60
C GLN A 315 -15.45 -13.06 7.36
N GLN A 316 -16.23 -13.22 8.45
CA GLN A 316 -17.64 -13.57 8.36
C GLN A 316 -18.48 -12.47 7.69
N ALA A 317 -18.21 -11.19 8.03
CA ALA A 317 -18.88 -10.05 7.41
C ALA A 317 -18.60 -9.94 5.91
N ASN A 318 -17.50 -10.52 5.43
CA ASN A 318 -17.14 -10.53 4.01
C ASN A 318 -17.87 -11.62 3.20
N ALA A 319 -18.65 -12.51 3.81
CA ALA A 319 -19.34 -13.59 3.12
C ALA A 319 -20.19 -13.15 1.90
N PRO A 320 -20.91 -12.00 1.93
CA PRO A 320 -21.66 -11.52 0.77
C PRO A 320 -20.81 -11.06 -0.42
N TYR A 321 -19.52 -10.83 -0.23
CA TYR A 321 -18.61 -10.23 -1.22
C TYR A 321 -17.71 -11.24 -1.93
N TYR A 322 -17.88 -12.53 -1.65
CA TYR A 322 -17.15 -13.56 -2.38
C TYR A 322 -17.66 -13.72 -3.82
N LYS A 323 -16.72 -13.93 -4.73
CA LYS A 323 -17.03 -14.24 -6.11
C LYS A 323 -17.92 -15.48 -6.16
N VAL A 324 -19.12 -15.31 -6.73
CA VAL A 324 -19.99 -16.43 -7.04
C VAL A 324 -19.40 -17.12 -8.27
N LEU A 325 -18.80 -18.29 -8.07
CA LEU A 325 -18.26 -19.07 -9.17
C LEU A 325 -19.41 -19.52 -10.09
N SER A 326 -19.22 -19.39 -11.37
CA SER A 326 -20.12 -20.01 -12.36
C SER A 326 -20.03 -21.54 -12.26
N LEU A 327 -21.07 -22.23 -12.73
CA LEU A 327 -21.06 -23.70 -12.72
C LEU A 327 -19.88 -24.26 -13.53
N ASP A 328 -19.47 -23.58 -14.62
CA ASP A 328 -18.31 -23.96 -15.44
C ASP A 328 -17.00 -23.83 -14.70
N GLU A 329 -16.83 -22.75 -13.91
CA GLU A 329 -15.66 -22.57 -13.04
C GLU A 329 -15.64 -23.61 -11.92
N MET A 330 -16.78 -23.92 -11.30
CA MET A 330 -16.87 -24.96 -10.27
C MET A 330 -16.50 -26.34 -10.85
N ILE A 331 -16.99 -26.66 -12.06
CA ILE A 331 -16.63 -27.89 -12.79
C ILE A 331 -15.12 -27.93 -13.03
N SER A 332 -14.56 -26.87 -13.63
CA SER A 332 -13.15 -26.79 -13.99
C SER A 332 -12.19 -26.84 -12.79
N ASN A 333 -12.64 -26.39 -11.62
CA ASN A 333 -11.87 -26.45 -10.37
C ASN A 333 -11.99 -27.78 -9.62
N SER A 334 -12.98 -28.61 -9.95
CA SER A 334 -13.24 -29.90 -9.26
C SER A 334 -12.84 -31.12 -10.05
N ILE A 335 -12.98 -31.05 -11.38
CA ILE A 335 -12.78 -32.20 -12.28
C ILE A 335 -12.07 -31.76 -13.56
N GLY A 336 -11.20 -32.63 -14.07
CA GLY A 336 -10.51 -32.50 -15.36
C GLY A 336 -10.94 -33.54 -16.37
N LYS A 337 -10.52 -33.32 -17.61
CA LYS A 337 -10.66 -34.34 -18.69
C LYS A 337 -9.47 -35.29 -18.58
N PRO A 338 -9.69 -36.60 -18.72
CA PRO A 338 -8.62 -37.57 -18.83
C PRO A 338 -7.85 -37.40 -20.15
N GLU A 339 -6.57 -37.72 -20.15
CA GLU A 339 -5.78 -37.77 -21.40
C GLU A 339 -6.21 -38.88 -22.33
N SER A 340 -6.70 -40.00 -21.78
CA SER A 340 -7.29 -41.12 -22.51
C SER A 340 -8.48 -41.72 -21.74
N VAL A 341 -9.53 -42.09 -22.44
CA VAL A 341 -10.73 -42.72 -21.85
C VAL A 341 -10.57 -44.24 -21.65
N GLU A 342 -9.53 -44.87 -22.21
CA GLU A 342 -9.40 -46.35 -22.27
C GLU A 342 -9.25 -47.00 -20.89
N ASN A 343 -8.70 -46.31 -19.91
CA ASN A 343 -8.42 -46.84 -18.56
C ASN A 343 -9.22 -46.14 -17.45
N ILE A 344 -10.27 -45.38 -17.81
CA ILE A 344 -11.05 -44.64 -16.82
C ILE A 344 -12.46 -45.17 -16.79
N GLU A 345 -12.91 -45.53 -15.61
CA GLU A 345 -14.27 -45.95 -15.37
C GLU A 345 -15.18 -44.70 -15.37
N PRO A 346 -16.15 -44.63 -16.31
CA PRO A 346 -17.03 -43.48 -16.39
C PRO A 346 -18.03 -43.48 -15.24
N ILE A 347 -18.28 -42.32 -14.67
CA ILE A 347 -19.14 -42.11 -13.50
C ILE A 347 -20.46 -41.42 -13.86
N SER A 348 -21.48 -41.62 -13.04
CA SER A 348 -22.81 -41.02 -13.22
C SER A 348 -22.76 -39.51 -12.91
N ILE A 349 -23.75 -38.77 -13.42
CA ILE A 349 -23.93 -37.35 -13.13
C ILE A 349 -24.03 -37.05 -11.63
N LYS A 350 -24.59 -38.00 -10.86
CA LYS A 350 -24.70 -37.88 -9.39
C LYS A 350 -23.33 -37.96 -8.71
N GLU A 351 -22.47 -38.85 -9.20
CA GLU A 351 -21.10 -38.98 -8.69
C GLU A 351 -20.24 -37.78 -9.09
N VAL A 352 -20.37 -37.26 -10.33
CA VAL A 352 -19.74 -36.02 -10.76
C VAL A 352 -20.17 -34.89 -9.84
N TYR A 353 -21.46 -34.81 -9.51
CA TYR A 353 -21.96 -33.81 -8.58
C TYR A 353 -21.34 -33.94 -7.19
N GLY A 354 -21.17 -35.17 -6.70
CA GLY A 354 -20.51 -35.48 -5.44
C GLY A 354 -19.04 -35.03 -5.41
N LEU A 355 -18.35 -35.13 -6.56
CA LEU A 355 -16.98 -34.59 -6.67
C LEU A 355 -16.98 -33.06 -6.56
N ILE A 356 -17.90 -32.37 -7.22
CA ILE A 356 -18.03 -30.92 -7.14
C ILE A 356 -18.39 -30.48 -5.71
N GLN A 357 -19.27 -31.20 -5.02
CA GLN A 357 -19.65 -30.91 -3.63
C GLN A 357 -18.50 -31.10 -2.63
N LYS A 358 -17.54 -31.97 -2.89
CA LYS A 358 -16.34 -32.06 -2.03
C LYS A 358 -15.52 -30.78 -2.02
N THR A 359 -15.48 -30.09 -3.17
CA THR A 359 -14.78 -28.82 -3.32
C THR A 359 -15.66 -27.62 -2.96
N PHE A 360 -16.97 -27.71 -3.26
CA PHE A 360 -17.98 -26.65 -3.07
C PHE A 360 -19.21 -27.19 -2.32
N PRO A 361 -19.16 -27.30 -0.98
CA PRO A 361 -20.24 -27.91 -0.18
C PRO A 361 -21.59 -27.20 -0.26
N GLU A 362 -21.61 -25.92 -0.60
CA GLU A 362 -22.80 -25.07 -0.74
C GLU A 362 -23.65 -25.41 -1.97
N VAL A 363 -23.11 -26.18 -2.93
CA VAL A 363 -23.81 -26.57 -4.15
C VAL A 363 -24.89 -27.61 -3.86
N ARG A 364 -26.17 -27.22 -4.00
CA ARG A 364 -27.32 -28.09 -3.69
C ARG A 364 -27.67 -29.03 -4.84
N VAL A 365 -27.77 -30.32 -4.53
CA VAL A 365 -28.17 -31.37 -5.47
C VAL A 365 -29.70 -31.39 -5.62
N ASN A 366 -30.20 -31.21 -6.83
CA ASN A 366 -31.57 -31.50 -7.21
C ASN A 366 -31.62 -31.93 -8.70
N CYS A 367 -32.73 -32.55 -9.12
CA CYS A 367 -32.87 -33.07 -10.48
C CYS A 367 -32.68 -31.98 -11.56
N ARG A 368 -33.14 -30.77 -11.32
CA ARG A 368 -32.98 -29.64 -12.25
C ARG A 368 -31.51 -29.24 -12.41
N ASN A 369 -30.79 -29.15 -11.29
CA ASN A 369 -29.36 -28.79 -11.30
C ASN A 369 -28.51 -29.88 -11.94
N MET A 370 -28.84 -31.16 -11.75
CA MET A 370 -28.19 -32.29 -12.45
C MET A 370 -28.35 -32.22 -13.98
N ALA A 371 -29.55 -31.87 -14.46
CA ALA A 371 -29.77 -31.68 -15.89
C ALA A 371 -28.98 -30.47 -16.45
N ILE A 372 -28.88 -29.40 -15.70
CA ILE A 372 -28.07 -28.23 -16.05
C ILE A 372 -26.58 -28.61 -16.07
N LEU A 373 -26.08 -29.28 -15.02
CA LEU A 373 -24.70 -29.78 -14.97
C LEU A 373 -24.34 -30.64 -16.17
N GLY A 374 -25.23 -31.58 -16.57
CA GLY A 374 -25.01 -32.42 -17.75
C GLY A 374 -24.88 -31.64 -19.06
N LYS A 375 -25.62 -30.51 -19.19
CA LYS A 375 -25.48 -29.62 -20.36
C LYS A 375 -24.11 -28.91 -20.33
N HIS A 376 -23.70 -28.37 -19.17
CA HIS A 376 -22.42 -27.69 -19.02
C HIS A 376 -21.23 -28.62 -19.29
N LEU A 377 -21.24 -29.84 -18.73
CA LEU A 377 -20.21 -30.84 -19.01
C LEU A 377 -20.08 -31.14 -20.51
N LYS A 378 -21.22 -31.26 -21.22
CA LYS A 378 -21.22 -31.44 -22.67
C LYS A 378 -20.66 -30.22 -23.41
N THR A 379 -21.05 -29.01 -23.00
CA THR A 379 -20.54 -27.77 -23.59
C THR A 379 -19.03 -27.62 -23.36
N LEU A 380 -18.55 -27.99 -22.19
CA LEU A 380 -17.12 -28.00 -21.84
C LEU A 380 -16.36 -29.15 -22.55
N GLY A 381 -17.05 -30.03 -23.28
CA GLY A 381 -16.48 -31.09 -24.10
C GLY A 381 -15.92 -32.27 -23.29
N PHE A 382 -16.57 -32.65 -22.19
CA PHE A 382 -16.28 -33.89 -21.50
C PHE A 382 -16.84 -35.09 -22.29
N ASP A 383 -16.05 -36.15 -22.40
CA ASP A 383 -16.47 -37.38 -23.05
C ASP A 383 -17.59 -38.08 -22.28
N THR A 384 -18.56 -38.60 -23.01
CA THR A 384 -19.75 -39.22 -22.43
C THR A 384 -20.07 -40.54 -23.10
N ARG A 385 -20.69 -41.45 -22.34
CA ARG A 385 -21.23 -42.73 -22.85
C ARG A 385 -22.67 -42.87 -22.39
N HIS A 386 -23.54 -43.26 -23.32
CA HIS A 386 -24.94 -43.63 -23.00
C HIS A 386 -25.03 -45.09 -22.54
N THR A 387 -25.65 -45.29 -21.39
CA THR A 387 -25.93 -46.60 -20.82
C THR A 387 -27.43 -46.78 -20.60
N ARG A 388 -27.86 -48.01 -20.29
CA ARG A 388 -29.28 -48.29 -19.96
C ARG A 388 -29.75 -47.52 -18.71
N LEU A 389 -28.85 -47.10 -17.85
CA LEU A 389 -29.12 -46.36 -16.60
C LEU A 389 -28.96 -44.85 -16.76
N GLY A 390 -28.58 -44.34 -17.92
CA GLY A 390 -28.40 -42.92 -18.22
C GLY A 390 -27.04 -42.60 -18.84
N THR A 391 -26.72 -41.30 -18.91
CA THR A 391 -25.43 -40.81 -19.41
C THR A 391 -24.36 -40.85 -18.30
N VAL A 392 -23.22 -41.43 -18.61
CA VAL A 392 -22.02 -41.43 -17.76
C VAL A 392 -20.93 -40.59 -18.39
N TYR A 393 -20.03 -40.09 -17.55
CA TYR A 393 -19.02 -39.07 -17.90
C TYR A 393 -17.63 -39.58 -17.56
N TYR A 394 -16.66 -39.34 -18.44
CA TYR A 394 -15.24 -39.61 -18.18
C TYR A 394 -14.59 -38.40 -17.57
N VAL A 395 -14.29 -38.44 -16.28
CA VAL A 395 -13.71 -37.33 -15.52
C VAL A 395 -12.62 -37.82 -14.59
N VAL A 396 -11.66 -36.94 -14.29
CA VAL A 396 -10.63 -37.13 -13.26
C VAL A 396 -10.81 -36.08 -12.20
N PRO A 397 -10.81 -36.43 -10.90
CA PRO A 397 -10.82 -35.43 -9.83
C PRO A 397 -9.54 -34.59 -9.88
N ILE A 398 -9.67 -33.27 -9.74
CA ILE A 398 -8.54 -32.37 -9.51
C ILE A 398 -8.29 -32.38 -8.01
N GLN A 399 -7.10 -32.86 -7.59
CA GLN A 399 -6.67 -32.74 -6.20
C GLN A 399 -6.37 -31.26 -5.92
N ALA A 400 -7.02 -30.70 -4.90
CA ALA A 400 -6.66 -29.38 -4.39
C ALA A 400 -5.21 -29.42 -3.90
N ALA A 401 -4.35 -28.58 -4.47
CA ALA A 401 -2.94 -28.43 -4.09
C ALA A 401 -2.81 -27.75 -2.73
#